data_2109d5f40caf1e5d6004e2d53fc605dd
#
_entry.id   2109d5f40caf1e5d6004e2d53fc605dd
#
_cell.length_a   1.000
_cell.length_b   1.000
_cell.length_c   1.000
_cell.angle_alpha   90.00
_cell.angle_beta   90.00
_cell.angle_gamma   90.00
#
_symmetry.space_group_name_H-M   'P 1'
#
loop_
_entity.id
_entity.type
_entity.pdbx_description
1 polymer ?
#
loop_
_entity_poly.entity_id
_entity_poly.type
_entity_poly.pdbx_seq_one_letter_code
_entity_poly.pdbx_strand_id
1 'polypeptide(L)'
;MWVRLYNCISRVNAALALLEGCDDSFAMKQTRIAEMKFLRGYAHFLLKRLYKNIPFVVDEHLDYEGYNNLSNTQYSNDEGWALIAKDLEEAFNNLPEVQDDKGRPSKAAAAGLLAKVYLYKAYRQGDPQSNKVTEINTADLENVVKYTDPSLYAGYGLESDFHNNFRPEEQFENGKESVWAIQYSRNDGSTYGNLNWSNGLIPPNIPGATDGGCDFYKPSQNLVNAFRTGDDGLPLFDNFNSEDYDIAKDNADPRLFLTVGMPGLPYMFNK
;
A
#
# COMPACT_ATOMS: atom_id res chain seq x y z
N MET A 1 -8.66 3.76 -12.11
CA MET A 1 -8.52 3.58 -10.65
C MET A 1 -9.71 4.18 -9.89
N TRP A 2 -10.13 5.42 -10.14
CA TRP A 2 -11.29 6.08 -9.51
C TRP A 2 -12.54 5.19 -9.41
N VAL A 3 -13.10 4.79 -10.55
CA VAL A 3 -14.33 3.96 -10.60
C VAL A 3 -14.18 2.65 -9.81
N ARG A 4 -13.03 2.00 -9.90
CA ARG A 4 -12.80 0.71 -9.19
C ARG A 4 -12.78 0.88 -7.67
N LEU A 5 -12.20 1.97 -7.17
CA LEU A 5 -12.16 2.26 -5.74
C LEU A 5 -13.55 2.62 -5.20
N TYR A 6 -14.34 3.42 -5.93
CA TYR A 6 -15.74 3.69 -5.54
C TYR A 6 -16.62 2.45 -5.63
N ASN A 7 -16.41 1.56 -6.61
CA ASN A 7 -17.08 0.27 -6.64
C ASN A 7 -16.72 -0.61 -5.43
N CYS A 8 -15.48 -0.55 -4.97
CA CYS A 8 -15.07 -1.21 -3.73
C CYS A 8 -15.84 -0.62 -2.53
N ILE A 9 -15.86 0.70 -2.38
CA ILE A 9 -16.57 1.39 -1.30
C ILE A 9 -18.06 1.05 -1.30
N SER A 10 -18.72 1.08 -2.46
CA SER A 10 -20.13 0.73 -2.59
C SER A 10 -20.42 -0.71 -2.14
N ARG A 11 -19.58 -1.67 -2.53
CA ARG A 11 -19.71 -3.07 -2.08
C ARG A 11 -19.45 -3.23 -0.59
N VAL A 12 -18.49 -2.50 -0.06
CA VAL A 12 -18.20 -2.48 1.38
C VAL A 12 -19.37 -1.93 2.16
N ASN A 13 -19.97 -0.81 1.74
CA ASN A 13 -21.15 -0.25 2.41
C ASN A 13 -22.35 -1.19 2.34
N ALA A 14 -22.60 -1.83 1.20
CA ALA A 14 -23.65 -2.85 1.11
C ALA A 14 -23.40 -4.03 2.08
N ALA A 15 -22.15 -4.46 2.24
CA ALA A 15 -21.78 -5.50 3.20
C ALA A 15 -21.97 -5.04 4.65
N LEU A 16 -21.62 -3.78 4.97
CA LEU A 16 -21.83 -3.20 6.31
C LEU A 16 -23.32 -3.15 6.65
N ALA A 17 -24.18 -2.66 5.75
CA ALA A 17 -25.63 -2.64 5.93
C ALA A 17 -26.21 -4.05 6.15
N LEU A 18 -25.73 -5.06 5.41
CA LEU A 18 -26.13 -6.45 5.63
C LEU A 18 -25.68 -6.96 7.00
N LEU A 19 -24.43 -6.67 7.42
CA LEU A 19 -23.88 -7.10 8.71
C LEU A 19 -24.61 -6.45 9.88
N GLU A 20 -25.06 -5.21 9.75
CA GLU A 20 -25.88 -4.53 10.76
C GLU A 20 -27.17 -5.30 11.02
N GLY A 21 -27.85 -5.78 9.97
CA GLY A 21 -29.06 -6.58 10.05
C GLY A 21 -28.84 -8.05 10.42
N CYS A 22 -27.60 -8.54 10.54
CA CYS A 22 -27.34 -9.92 10.95
C CYS A 22 -27.67 -10.16 12.42
N ASP A 23 -28.09 -11.40 12.74
CA ASP A 23 -28.30 -11.85 14.10
C ASP A 23 -27.01 -11.75 14.93
N ASP A 24 -27.15 -11.37 16.21
CA ASP A 24 -26.00 -11.21 17.12
C ASP A 24 -25.32 -12.54 17.49
N SER A 25 -25.99 -13.68 17.25
CA SER A 25 -25.38 -15.01 17.37
C SER A 25 -24.32 -15.32 16.31
N PHE A 26 -24.22 -14.49 15.26
CA PHE A 26 -23.14 -14.64 14.28
C PHE A 26 -21.80 -14.24 14.89
N ALA A 27 -21.06 -15.23 15.35
CA ALA A 27 -19.81 -15.05 16.11
C ALA A 27 -18.77 -14.17 15.42
N MET A 28 -18.75 -14.14 14.08
CA MET A 28 -17.79 -13.35 13.30
C MET A 28 -18.29 -11.94 12.94
N LYS A 29 -19.49 -11.54 13.37
CA LYS A 29 -20.12 -10.28 12.98
C LYS A 29 -19.18 -9.07 13.16
N GLN A 30 -18.63 -8.90 14.36
CA GLN A 30 -17.76 -7.77 14.68
C GLN A 30 -16.46 -7.79 13.86
N THR A 31 -15.85 -8.95 13.68
CA THR A 31 -14.65 -9.11 12.87
C THR A 31 -14.94 -8.75 11.41
N ARG A 32 -16.07 -9.18 10.85
CA ARG A 32 -16.44 -8.85 9.45
C ARG A 32 -16.75 -7.36 9.27
N ILE A 33 -17.40 -6.73 10.25
CA ILE A 33 -17.57 -5.27 10.26
C ILE A 33 -16.20 -4.56 10.24
N ALA A 34 -15.28 -4.99 11.11
CA ALA A 34 -13.94 -4.43 11.19
C ALA A 34 -13.14 -4.59 9.87
N GLU A 35 -13.24 -5.75 9.22
CA GLU A 35 -12.64 -5.97 7.88
C GLU A 35 -13.23 -5.01 6.84
N MET A 36 -14.54 -4.80 6.85
CA MET A 36 -15.19 -3.87 5.93
C MET A 36 -14.78 -2.42 6.20
N LYS A 37 -14.70 -2.01 7.46
CA LYS A 37 -14.19 -0.68 7.85
C LYS A 37 -12.72 -0.50 7.39
N PHE A 38 -11.87 -1.50 7.57
CA PHE A 38 -10.50 -1.48 7.04
C PHE A 38 -10.46 -1.25 5.52
N LEU A 39 -11.25 -2.02 4.76
CA LEU A 39 -11.28 -1.91 3.31
C LEU A 39 -11.84 -0.57 2.83
N ARG A 40 -12.84 0.00 3.52
CA ARG A 40 -13.37 1.33 3.22
C ARG A 40 -12.34 2.42 3.49
N GLY A 41 -11.69 2.36 4.65
CA GLY A 41 -10.58 3.26 4.99
C GLY A 41 -9.43 3.18 3.99
N TYR A 42 -9.03 1.97 3.59
CA TYR A 42 -7.99 1.75 2.58
C TYR A 42 -8.37 2.34 1.21
N ALA A 43 -9.60 2.11 0.74
CA ALA A 43 -10.06 2.64 -0.54
C ALA A 43 -10.11 4.18 -0.54
N HIS A 44 -10.64 4.80 0.53
CA HIS A 44 -10.62 6.24 0.69
C HIS A 44 -9.20 6.81 0.83
N PHE A 45 -8.29 6.12 1.53
CA PHE A 45 -6.87 6.50 1.61
C PHE A 45 -6.23 6.57 0.22
N LEU A 46 -6.43 5.55 -0.62
CA LEU A 46 -5.91 5.55 -1.98
C LEU A 46 -6.50 6.68 -2.82
N LEU A 47 -7.83 6.89 -2.76
CA LEU A 47 -8.51 7.97 -3.46
C LEU A 47 -7.96 9.33 -3.02
N LYS A 48 -7.92 9.59 -1.72
CA LYS A 48 -7.49 10.89 -1.18
C LYS A 48 -6.03 11.19 -1.53
N ARG A 49 -5.16 10.20 -1.46
CA ARG A 49 -3.74 10.34 -1.82
C ARG A 49 -3.56 10.71 -3.30
N LEU A 50 -4.40 10.16 -4.18
CA LEU A 50 -4.28 10.37 -5.64
C LEU A 50 -5.02 11.61 -6.14
N TYR A 51 -6.15 11.95 -5.51
CA TYR A 51 -7.07 12.97 -6.03
C TYR A 51 -7.31 14.13 -5.05
N LYS A 52 -6.76 14.07 -3.84
CA LYS A 52 -6.86 15.05 -2.76
C LYS A 52 -8.30 15.34 -2.32
N ASN A 53 -9.10 15.96 -3.16
CA ASN A 53 -10.50 16.33 -2.89
C ASN A 53 -11.42 15.27 -3.49
N ILE A 54 -12.05 14.48 -2.63
CA ILE A 54 -12.89 13.35 -3.02
C ILE A 54 -14.23 13.38 -2.29
N PRO A 55 -15.31 12.90 -2.90
CA PRO A 55 -16.52 12.58 -2.18
C PRO A 55 -16.28 11.44 -1.18
N PHE A 56 -16.65 11.62 0.08
CA PHE A 56 -16.59 10.58 1.09
C PHE A 56 -17.92 9.87 1.20
N VAL A 57 -17.93 8.55 1.01
CA VAL A 57 -19.11 7.69 1.09
C VAL A 57 -19.00 6.85 2.35
N VAL A 58 -19.34 7.46 3.48
CA VAL A 58 -19.22 6.85 4.82
C VAL A 58 -20.57 6.42 5.43
N ASP A 59 -21.67 6.74 4.77
CA ASP A 59 -23.01 6.28 5.11
C ASP A 59 -23.32 4.98 4.35
N GLU A 60 -23.59 3.92 5.07
CA GLU A 60 -23.87 2.59 4.54
C GLU A 60 -25.25 2.49 3.89
N HIS A 61 -26.15 3.41 4.21
CA HIS A 61 -27.55 3.43 3.76
C HIS A 61 -27.83 4.51 2.70
N LEU A 62 -26.76 5.10 2.13
CA LEU A 62 -26.89 6.14 1.13
C LEU A 62 -27.62 5.61 -0.11
N ASP A 63 -28.73 6.22 -0.48
CA ASP A 63 -29.49 5.90 -1.68
C ASP A 63 -28.90 6.58 -2.94
N TYR A 64 -29.52 6.34 -4.09
CA TYR A 64 -29.07 6.89 -5.37
C TYR A 64 -29.05 8.43 -5.38
N GLU A 65 -30.04 9.07 -4.76
CA GLU A 65 -30.12 10.53 -4.68
C GLU A 65 -29.02 11.09 -3.77
N GLY A 66 -28.77 10.45 -2.64
CA GLY A 66 -27.68 10.77 -1.73
C GLY A 66 -26.32 10.67 -2.42
N TYR A 67 -26.08 9.60 -3.21
CA TYR A 67 -24.83 9.49 -3.99
C TYR A 67 -24.66 10.64 -4.99
N ASN A 68 -25.71 11.06 -5.68
CA ASN A 68 -25.64 12.14 -6.66
C ASN A 68 -25.40 13.52 -6.01
N ASN A 69 -25.75 13.69 -4.74
CA ASN A 69 -25.58 14.92 -4.00
C ASN A 69 -24.24 15.03 -3.26
N LEU A 70 -23.39 14.00 -3.32
CA LEU A 70 -22.06 14.03 -2.70
C LEU A 70 -21.16 15.05 -3.38
N SER A 71 -20.56 15.94 -2.58
CA SER A 71 -19.58 16.91 -3.06
C SER A 71 -18.16 16.48 -2.65
N ASN A 72 -17.19 16.68 -3.53
CA ASN A 72 -15.78 16.52 -3.22
C ASN A 72 -15.19 17.64 -2.36
N THR A 73 -15.99 18.66 -2.07
CA THR A 73 -15.65 19.79 -1.18
C THR A 73 -16.47 19.81 0.11
N GLN A 74 -17.21 18.74 0.38
CA GLN A 74 -18.03 18.63 1.59
C GLN A 74 -17.21 18.67 2.87
N TYR A 75 -16.01 18.10 2.83
CA TYR A 75 -15.08 18.04 3.95
C TYR A 75 -13.78 18.75 3.61
N SER A 76 -13.22 19.43 4.59
CA SER A 76 -11.86 19.97 4.53
C SER A 76 -10.84 18.84 4.37
N ASN A 77 -9.60 19.20 4.05
CA ASN A 77 -8.52 18.21 3.94
C ASN A 77 -8.34 17.39 5.22
N ASP A 78 -8.40 18.04 6.38
CA ASP A 78 -8.20 17.41 7.67
C ASP A 78 -9.37 16.54 8.11
N GLU A 79 -10.60 17.01 7.87
CA GLU A 79 -11.81 16.19 8.12
C GLU A 79 -11.80 14.93 7.27
N GLY A 80 -11.40 15.02 6.00
CA GLY A 80 -11.27 13.85 5.14
C GLY A 80 -10.25 12.83 5.67
N TRP A 81 -9.10 13.29 6.19
CA TRP A 81 -8.15 12.37 6.85
C TRP A 81 -8.72 11.80 8.15
N ALA A 82 -9.48 12.58 8.91
CA ALA A 82 -10.14 12.11 10.13
C ALA A 82 -11.20 11.04 9.87
N LEU A 83 -11.97 11.15 8.78
CA LEU A 83 -12.93 10.11 8.37
C LEU A 83 -12.25 8.78 8.04
N ILE A 84 -11.11 8.85 7.34
CA ILE A 84 -10.32 7.65 7.05
C ILE A 84 -9.76 7.04 8.34
N ALA A 85 -9.21 7.88 9.22
CA ALA A 85 -8.68 7.42 10.51
C ALA A 85 -9.77 6.74 11.35
N LYS A 86 -10.97 7.30 11.39
CA LYS A 86 -12.10 6.73 12.14
C LYS A 86 -12.43 5.30 11.70
N ASP A 87 -12.59 5.04 10.40
CA ASP A 87 -12.84 3.68 9.91
C ASP A 87 -11.72 2.71 10.29
N LEU A 88 -10.47 3.17 10.20
CA LEU A 88 -9.30 2.34 10.52
C LEU A 88 -9.12 2.14 12.02
N GLU A 89 -9.52 3.08 12.88
CA GLU A 89 -9.53 2.92 14.33
C GLU A 89 -10.58 1.92 14.77
N GLU A 90 -11.78 1.97 14.18
CA GLU A 90 -12.82 0.95 14.40
C GLU A 90 -12.29 -0.43 13.97
N ALA A 91 -11.59 -0.51 12.84
CA ALA A 91 -10.94 -1.74 12.39
C ALA A 91 -9.85 -2.21 13.38
N PHE A 92 -8.93 -1.34 13.79
CA PHE A 92 -7.86 -1.65 14.73
C PHE A 92 -8.37 -2.19 16.06
N ASN A 93 -9.48 -1.64 16.57
CA ASN A 93 -10.05 -2.04 17.85
C ASN A 93 -10.73 -3.40 17.81
N ASN A 94 -11.21 -3.85 16.64
CA ASN A 94 -12.07 -5.03 16.51
C ASN A 94 -11.47 -6.15 15.62
N LEU A 95 -10.35 -5.89 14.92
CA LEU A 95 -9.64 -6.92 14.17
C LEU A 95 -8.84 -7.82 15.12
N PRO A 96 -8.75 -9.13 14.84
CA PRO A 96 -7.86 -10.03 15.56
C PRO A 96 -6.39 -9.73 15.27
N GLU A 97 -5.51 -10.13 16.18
CA GLU A 97 -4.07 -9.99 16.01
C GLU A 97 -3.54 -10.84 14.84
N VAL A 98 -4.12 -12.02 14.66
CA VAL A 98 -3.77 -12.97 13.60
C VAL A 98 -5.03 -13.39 12.86
N GLN A 99 -4.92 -13.53 11.54
CA GLN A 99 -5.94 -14.08 10.66
C GLN A 99 -5.45 -15.39 10.06
N ASP A 100 -6.34 -16.37 9.93
CA ASP A 100 -6.01 -17.66 9.29
C ASP A 100 -5.77 -17.47 7.78
N ASP A 101 -6.52 -16.56 7.16
CA ASP A 101 -6.44 -16.24 5.75
C ASP A 101 -5.54 -15.01 5.53
N LYS A 102 -4.43 -15.20 4.81
CA LYS A 102 -3.41 -14.16 4.57
C LYS A 102 -3.92 -12.91 3.85
N GLY A 103 -5.01 -13.01 3.10
CA GLY A 103 -5.65 -11.88 2.43
C GLY A 103 -6.50 -11.01 3.36
N ARG A 104 -6.80 -11.46 4.57
CA ARG A 104 -7.61 -10.71 5.53
C ARG A 104 -6.76 -9.76 6.38
N PRO A 105 -7.24 -8.53 6.62
CA PRO A 105 -6.49 -7.59 7.45
C PRO A 105 -6.47 -8.04 8.92
N SER A 106 -5.32 -7.91 9.54
CA SER A 106 -5.10 -8.07 10.97
C SER A 106 -5.07 -6.72 11.69
N LYS A 107 -5.00 -6.75 13.01
CA LYS A 107 -4.80 -5.56 13.85
C LYS A 107 -3.52 -4.81 13.47
N ALA A 108 -2.42 -5.53 13.17
CA ALA A 108 -1.17 -4.94 12.71
C ALA A 108 -1.34 -4.23 11.35
N ALA A 109 -2.14 -4.79 10.43
CA ALA A 109 -2.43 -4.15 9.15
C ALA A 109 -3.16 -2.81 9.33
N ALA A 110 -4.16 -2.78 10.24
CA ALA A 110 -4.87 -1.55 10.58
C ALA A 110 -3.95 -0.52 11.23
N ALA A 111 -3.07 -0.93 12.16
CA ALA A 111 -2.08 -0.05 12.79
C ALA A 111 -1.13 0.56 11.75
N GLY A 112 -0.56 -0.24 10.85
CA GLY A 112 0.35 0.26 9.82
C GLY A 112 -0.30 1.25 8.86
N LEU A 113 -1.58 1.03 8.52
CA LEU A 113 -2.31 1.96 7.68
C LEU A 113 -2.70 3.23 8.44
N LEU A 114 -3.07 3.13 9.72
CA LEU A 114 -3.31 4.28 10.60
C LEU A 114 -2.06 5.16 10.74
N ALA A 115 -0.91 4.57 10.94
CA ALA A 115 0.36 5.32 10.99
C ALA A 115 0.56 6.15 9.72
N LYS A 116 0.30 5.56 8.54
CA LYS A 116 0.36 6.30 7.27
C LYS A 116 -0.68 7.41 7.20
N VAL A 117 -1.91 7.17 7.60
CA VAL A 117 -2.99 8.18 7.58
C VAL A 117 -2.64 9.35 8.49
N TYR A 118 -2.20 9.08 9.72
CA TYR A 118 -1.79 10.12 10.66
C TYR A 118 -0.55 10.88 10.19
N LEU A 119 0.39 10.22 9.50
CA LEU A 119 1.53 10.90 8.89
C LEU A 119 1.06 11.92 7.83
N TYR A 120 0.17 11.51 6.92
CA TYR A 120 -0.40 12.46 5.93
C TYR A 120 -1.19 13.57 6.61
N LYS A 121 -1.97 13.23 7.64
CA LYS A 121 -2.79 14.20 8.39
C LYS A 121 -1.93 15.21 9.15
N ALA A 122 -0.79 14.80 9.71
CA ALA A 122 0.12 15.67 10.46
C ALA A 122 0.67 16.83 9.62
N TYR A 123 0.88 16.61 8.33
CA TYR A 123 1.36 17.63 7.40
C TYR A 123 0.18 18.41 6.82
N ARG A 124 -0.26 19.43 7.57
CA ARG A 124 -1.44 20.25 7.25
C ARG A 124 -1.28 21.00 5.94
N GLN A 125 -2.31 20.94 5.12
CA GLN A 125 -2.43 21.68 3.87
C GLN A 125 -3.67 22.58 3.95
N GLY A 126 -3.51 23.80 4.40
CA GLY A 126 -4.62 24.73 4.64
C GLY A 126 -5.37 25.18 3.40
N ASP A 127 -4.70 25.22 2.24
CA ASP A 127 -5.34 25.53 0.97
C ASP A 127 -5.78 24.25 0.24
N PRO A 128 -7.08 24.07 -0.06
CA PRO A 128 -7.58 22.90 -0.78
C PRO A 128 -6.97 22.70 -2.18
N GLN A 129 -6.47 23.76 -2.80
CA GLN A 129 -5.89 23.72 -4.16
C GLN A 129 -4.36 23.68 -4.17
N SER A 130 -3.73 23.76 -3.01
CA SER A 130 -2.26 23.73 -2.86
C SER A 130 -1.79 22.50 -2.11
N ASN A 131 -0.65 21.95 -2.51
CA ASN A 131 0.02 20.89 -1.76
C ASN A 131 1.06 21.44 -0.76
N LYS A 132 1.10 22.77 -0.58
CA LYS A 132 2.01 23.39 0.37
C LYS A 132 1.62 23.02 1.80
N VAL A 133 2.59 22.50 2.54
CA VAL A 133 2.44 22.27 3.98
C VAL A 133 2.52 23.62 4.70
N THR A 134 1.51 23.91 5.50
CA THR A 134 1.41 25.14 6.27
C THR A 134 1.73 24.97 7.75
N GLU A 135 1.58 23.75 8.26
CA GLU A 135 1.81 23.40 9.65
C GLU A 135 2.17 21.91 9.76
N ILE A 136 2.97 21.54 10.75
CA ILE A 136 3.19 20.14 11.15
C ILE A 136 2.55 19.94 12.52
N ASN A 137 1.54 19.07 12.60
CA ASN A 137 0.79 18.80 13.81
C ASN A 137 1.43 17.70 14.64
N THR A 138 1.95 18.05 15.83
CA THR A 138 2.67 17.12 16.70
C THR A 138 1.76 16.02 17.27
N ALA A 139 0.51 16.33 17.60
CA ALA A 139 -0.41 15.32 18.14
C ALA A 139 -0.74 14.21 17.13
N ASP A 140 -0.81 14.53 15.85
CA ASP A 140 -0.95 13.53 14.80
C ASP A 140 0.36 12.71 14.62
N LEU A 141 1.54 13.32 14.79
CA LEU A 141 2.80 12.58 14.80
C LEU A 141 2.94 11.64 16.02
N GLU A 142 2.40 12.01 17.18
CA GLU A 142 2.32 11.11 18.33
C GLU A 142 1.47 9.86 18.02
N ASN A 143 0.38 10.02 17.25
CA ASN A 143 -0.38 8.87 16.76
C ASN A 143 0.43 8.01 15.77
N VAL A 144 1.29 8.60 14.94
CA VAL A 144 2.22 7.81 14.12
C VAL A 144 3.09 6.93 15.00
N VAL A 145 3.71 7.49 16.03
CA VAL A 145 4.55 6.73 16.99
C VAL A 145 3.74 5.64 17.67
N LYS A 146 2.52 5.95 18.15
CA LYS A 146 1.62 4.98 18.78
C LYS A 146 1.33 3.78 17.89
N TYR A 147 1.00 4.00 16.63
CA TYR A 147 0.62 2.93 15.70
C TYR A 147 1.81 2.27 15.01
N THR A 148 3.04 2.72 15.25
CA THR A 148 4.29 2.05 14.86
C THR A 148 4.99 1.37 16.02
N ASP A 149 4.37 1.28 17.20
CA ASP A 149 4.94 0.59 18.34
C ASP A 149 5.24 -0.87 17.99
N PRO A 150 6.49 -1.36 18.22
CA PRO A 150 6.89 -2.71 17.84
C PRO A 150 6.01 -3.83 18.44
N SER A 151 5.38 -3.60 19.58
CA SER A 151 4.49 -4.58 20.22
C SER A 151 3.26 -4.93 19.38
N LEU A 152 2.82 -4.01 18.50
CA LEU A 152 1.70 -4.23 17.58
C LEU A 152 2.06 -5.16 16.43
N TYR A 153 3.34 -5.44 16.22
CA TYR A 153 3.88 -6.20 15.10
C TYR A 153 4.57 -7.49 15.57
N ALA A 154 4.14 -8.03 16.69
CA ALA A 154 4.65 -9.31 17.18
C ALA A 154 4.46 -10.41 16.11
N GLY A 155 5.54 -11.11 15.76
CA GLY A 155 5.56 -12.12 14.71
C GLY A 155 5.94 -11.60 13.31
N TYR A 156 6.02 -10.29 13.11
CA TYR A 156 6.61 -9.68 11.91
C TYR A 156 8.08 -9.31 12.16
N GLY A 157 8.85 -9.14 11.10
CA GLY A 157 10.26 -8.77 11.19
C GLY A 157 10.91 -8.74 9.82
N LEU A 158 12.14 -8.27 9.76
CA LEU A 158 12.89 -8.27 8.51
C LEU A 158 13.25 -9.69 8.09
N GLU A 159 13.22 -9.96 6.79
CA GLU A 159 13.78 -11.18 6.24
C GLU A 159 15.30 -11.22 6.45
N SER A 160 15.84 -12.43 6.64
CA SER A 160 17.28 -12.61 6.80
C SER A 160 18.06 -12.29 5.53
N ASP A 161 17.41 -12.41 4.38
CA ASP A 161 17.90 -12.03 3.07
C ASP A 161 16.82 -11.17 2.41
N PHE A 162 17.16 -9.93 2.09
CA PHE A 162 16.29 -8.96 1.39
C PHE A 162 15.64 -9.56 0.13
N HIS A 163 16.37 -10.42 -0.59
CA HIS A 163 15.89 -11.06 -1.80
C HIS A 163 14.66 -11.96 -1.57
N ASN A 164 14.49 -12.54 -0.39
CA ASN A 164 13.36 -13.42 -0.08
C ASN A 164 12.00 -12.72 -0.26
N ASN A 165 11.94 -11.40 -0.09
CA ASN A 165 10.73 -10.62 -0.31
C ASN A 165 10.24 -10.60 -1.77
N PHE A 166 11.10 -10.98 -2.72
CA PHE A 166 10.84 -10.88 -4.17
C PHE A 166 10.94 -12.23 -4.89
N ARG A 167 11.20 -13.30 -4.16
CA ARG A 167 11.32 -14.65 -4.73
C ARG A 167 9.94 -15.20 -5.08
N PRO A 168 9.79 -15.86 -6.25
CA PRO A 168 8.51 -16.37 -6.73
C PRO A 168 8.14 -17.75 -6.15
N GLU A 169 9.02 -18.39 -5.38
CA GLU A 169 8.74 -19.70 -4.82
C GLU A 169 7.78 -19.59 -3.63
N GLU A 170 6.82 -20.50 -3.54
CA GLU A 170 5.73 -20.53 -2.57
C GLU A 170 6.19 -20.34 -1.12
N GLN A 171 7.33 -20.89 -0.74
CA GLN A 171 7.88 -20.79 0.61
C GLN A 171 8.25 -19.35 1.04
N PHE A 172 8.40 -18.44 0.09
CA PHE A 172 8.71 -17.03 0.33
C PHE A 172 7.47 -16.11 0.23
N GLU A 173 6.32 -16.66 -0.18
CA GLU A 173 5.09 -15.90 -0.22
C GLU A 173 4.62 -15.52 1.19
N ASN A 174 4.19 -14.28 1.33
CA ASN A 174 3.72 -13.75 2.62
C ASN A 174 4.73 -13.95 3.77
N GLY A 175 6.00 -13.68 3.50
CA GLY A 175 7.09 -13.76 4.47
C GLY A 175 6.91 -12.80 5.66
N LYS A 176 7.91 -12.74 6.53
CA LYS A 176 7.86 -12.01 7.80
C LYS A 176 7.63 -10.49 7.65
N GLU A 177 8.02 -9.90 6.52
CA GLU A 177 7.81 -8.48 6.25
C GLU A 177 6.41 -8.17 5.71
N SER A 178 5.64 -9.18 5.29
CA SER A 178 4.31 -9.02 4.70
C SER A 178 3.25 -8.86 5.79
N VAL A 179 2.98 -7.63 6.20
CA VAL A 179 1.95 -7.32 7.21
C VAL A 179 0.54 -7.52 6.66
N TRP A 180 0.30 -7.11 5.43
CA TRP A 180 -0.95 -7.36 4.70
C TRP A 180 -0.71 -7.18 3.20
N ALA A 181 -1.22 -8.12 2.42
CA ALA A 181 -1.10 -8.10 0.98
C ALA A 181 -2.40 -8.57 0.31
N ILE A 182 -2.75 -7.92 -0.80
CA ILE A 182 -3.82 -8.40 -1.67
C ILE A 182 -3.31 -9.66 -2.36
N GLN A 183 -3.99 -10.78 -2.12
CA GLN A 183 -3.62 -12.07 -2.69
C GLN A 183 -4.08 -12.14 -4.15
N TYR A 184 -3.14 -12.45 -5.04
CA TYR A 184 -3.40 -12.72 -6.44
C TYR A 184 -3.26 -14.22 -6.69
N SER A 185 -4.19 -14.77 -7.45
CA SER A 185 -4.14 -16.18 -7.84
C SER A 185 -3.59 -16.35 -9.25
N ARG A 186 -3.05 -17.53 -9.52
CA ARG A 186 -2.61 -17.96 -10.84
C ARG A 186 -3.26 -19.28 -11.18
N ASN A 187 -3.92 -19.34 -12.34
CA ASN A 187 -4.57 -20.56 -12.84
C ASN A 187 -5.59 -21.17 -11.87
N ASP A 188 -6.35 -20.33 -11.16
CA ASP A 188 -7.37 -20.77 -10.20
C ASP A 188 -8.70 -21.19 -10.83
N GLY A 189 -8.77 -21.19 -12.16
CA GLY A 189 -9.97 -21.57 -12.92
C GLY A 189 -11.05 -20.48 -12.98
N SER A 190 -10.86 -19.33 -12.33
CA SER A 190 -11.81 -18.21 -12.40
C SER A 190 -11.53 -17.27 -13.57
N THR A 191 -12.57 -16.53 -13.98
CA THR A 191 -12.44 -15.48 -15.02
C THR A 191 -11.52 -14.34 -14.57
N TYR A 192 -11.40 -14.13 -13.26
CA TYR A 192 -10.65 -13.03 -12.67
C TYR A 192 -9.35 -13.46 -12.02
N GLY A 193 -9.04 -14.75 -11.99
CA GLY A 193 -7.70 -15.24 -11.69
C GLY A 193 -6.69 -14.68 -12.69
N ASN A 194 -5.45 -14.59 -12.31
CA ASN A 194 -4.36 -14.04 -13.15
C ASN A 194 -4.51 -12.55 -13.53
N LEU A 195 -5.21 -11.73 -12.71
CA LEU A 195 -5.36 -10.29 -12.97
C LEU A 195 -4.10 -9.47 -12.67
N ASN A 196 -3.01 -10.09 -12.23
CA ASN A 196 -1.75 -9.39 -11.99
C ASN A 196 -1.00 -9.10 -13.32
N TRP A 197 -1.63 -8.36 -14.18
CA TRP A 197 -1.10 -8.04 -15.51
C TRP A 197 0.15 -7.15 -15.45
N SER A 198 0.30 -6.36 -14.37
CA SER A 198 1.46 -5.50 -14.22
C SER A 198 2.77 -6.29 -14.23
N ASN A 199 2.79 -7.49 -13.69
CA ASN A 199 3.97 -8.34 -13.71
C ASN A 199 4.35 -8.80 -15.13
N GLY A 200 3.38 -8.98 -16.01
CA GLY A 200 3.62 -9.29 -17.43
C GLY A 200 4.13 -8.09 -18.25
N LEU A 201 4.00 -6.87 -17.73
CA LEU A 201 4.41 -5.65 -18.42
C LEU A 201 5.85 -5.24 -18.09
N ILE A 202 6.40 -5.70 -16.97
CA ILE A 202 7.70 -5.28 -16.45
C ILE A 202 8.88 -5.84 -17.23
N PRO A 203 8.91 -7.14 -17.63
CA PRO A 203 10.07 -7.69 -18.32
C PRO A 203 10.47 -6.89 -19.55
N PRO A 204 11.78 -6.86 -19.87
CA PRO A 204 12.25 -6.21 -21.08
C PRO A 204 11.60 -6.79 -22.34
N ASN A 205 11.33 -5.95 -23.31
CA ASN A 205 10.96 -6.40 -24.64
C ASN A 205 12.21 -6.90 -25.37
N ILE A 206 12.49 -8.20 -25.26
CA ILE A 206 13.63 -8.84 -25.90
C ILE A 206 13.15 -9.43 -27.22
N PRO A 207 13.64 -8.96 -28.39
CA PRO A 207 13.28 -9.53 -29.68
C PRO A 207 13.54 -11.04 -29.72
N GLY A 208 12.51 -11.82 -30.04
CA GLY A 208 12.61 -13.27 -30.12
C GLY A 208 12.40 -14.04 -28.79
N ALA A 209 12.20 -13.37 -27.67
CA ALA A 209 11.80 -14.03 -26.43
C ALA A 209 10.30 -14.35 -26.47
N THR A 210 9.94 -15.58 -26.08
CA THR A 210 8.53 -16.02 -25.99
C THR A 210 7.76 -15.32 -24.87
N ASP A 211 8.49 -14.84 -23.85
CA ASP A 211 7.95 -14.25 -22.63
C ASP A 211 8.40 -12.78 -22.45
N GLY A 212 8.68 -12.09 -23.55
CA GLY A 212 9.06 -10.68 -23.54
C GLY A 212 7.92 -9.80 -23.01
N GLY A 213 8.27 -8.86 -22.12
CA GLY A 213 7.34 -7.87 -21.59
C GLY A 213 7.21 -6.64 -22.47
N CYS A 214 6.56 -5.61 -21.93
CA CYS A 214 6.32 -4.35 -22.63
C CYS A 214 7.29 -3.23 -22.24
N ASP A 215 8.38 -3.52 -21.55
CA ASP A 215 9.38 -2.53 -21.10
C ASP A 215 8.80 -1.44 -20.17
N PHE A 216 7.73 -1.69 -19.47
CA PHE A 216 7.24 -0.76 -18.48
C PHE A 216 8.15 -0.74 -17.25
N TYR A 217 8.20 0.40 -16.58
CA TYR A 217 9.01 0.60 -15.37
C TYR A 217 10.52 0.42 -15.58
N LYS A 218 11.03 0.82 -16.73
CA LYS A 218 12.48 0.89 -16.91
C LYS A 218 13.09 1.76 -15.81
N PRO A 219 14.18 1.29 -15.19
CA PRO A 219 14.87 2.08 -14.18
C PRO A 219 15.44 3.36 -14.81
N SER A 220 15.28 4.47 -14.11
CA SER A 220 15.97 5.70 -14.50
C SER A 220 17.44 5.68 -14.02
N GLN A 221 18.30 6.47 -14.66
CA GLN A 221 19.67 6.66 -14.18
C GLN A 221 19.69 7.21 -12.74
N ASN A 222 18.77 8.10 -12.40
CA ASN A 222 18.59 8.59 -11.02
C ASN A 222 18.36 7.48 -10.01
N LEU A 223 17.55 6.47 -10.36
CA LEU A 223 17.34 5.32 -9.48
C LEU A 223 18.65 4.55 -9.27
N VAL A 224 19.39 4.28 -10.33
CA VAL A 224 20.68 3.58 -10.24
C VAL A 224 21.67 4.38 -9.39
N ASN A 225 21.77 5.69 -9.65
CA ASN A 225 22.66 6.58 -8.91
C ASN A 225 22.29 6.66 -7.41
N ALA A 226 21.00 6.53 -7.06
CA ALA A 226 20.54 6.55 -5.66
C ALA A 226 21.05 5.36 -4.82
N PHE A 227 21.53 4.30 -5.46
CA PHE A 227 22.19 3.18 -4.77
C PHE A 227 23.68 3.39 -4.54
N ARG A 228 24.30 4.46 -5.05
CA ARG A 228 25.72 4.74 -4.83
C ARG A 228 26.01 4.95 -3.36
N THR A 229 27.14 4.40 -2.93
CA THR A 229 27.65 4.55 -1.56
C THR A 229 29.05 5.12 -1.55
N GLY A 230 29.42 5.74 -0.44
CA GLY A 230 30.80 6.07 -0.16
C GLY A 230 31.65 4.83 0.17
N ASP A 231 32.95 5.04 0.38
CA ASP A 231 33.87 3.97 0.81
C ASP A 231 33.53 3.41 2.19
N ASP A 232 32.76 4.17 2.97
CA ASP A 232 32.23 3.76 4.28
C ASP A 232 30.93 2.93 4.18
N GLY A 233 30.41 2.71 2.97
CA GLY A 233 29.17 1.99 2.71
C GLY A 233 27.90 2.79 2.97
N LEU A 234 28.00 4.08 3.32
CA LEU A 234 26.84 4.94 3.56
C LEU A 234 26.33 5.58 2.25
N PRO A 235 25.00 5.84 2.13
CA PRO A 235 24.44 6.49 0.96
C PRO A 235 25.01 7.89 0.70
N LEU A 236 25.21 8.22 -0.56
CA LEU A 236 25.66 9.55 -0.99
C LEU A 236 24.47 10.53 -1.07
N PHE A 237 23.95 10.99 0.07
CA PHE A 237 22.70 11.79 0.12
C PHE A 237 22.74 13.07 -0.71
N ASP A 238 23.83 13.81 -0.69
CA ASP A 238 23.91 15.15 -1.28
C ASP A 238 24.39 15.14 -2.74
N ASN A 239 25.15 14.13 -3.13
CA ASN A 239 25.82 14.09 -4.42
C ASN A 239 25.65 12.77 -5.19
N PHE A 240 24.72 11.90 -4.80
CA PHE A 240 24.49 10.61 -5.45
C PHE A 240 24.28 10.73 -6.97
N ASN A 241 23.71 11.84 -7.43
CA ASN A 241 23.34 12.08 -8.82
C ASN A 241 24.25 13.10 -9.54
N SER A 242 25.41 13.44 -8.97
CA SER A 242 26.38 14.35 -9.60
C SER A 242 27.07 13.73 -10.84
N GLU A 243 27.18 12.42 -10.87
CA GLU A 243 27.75 11.62 -11.93
C GLU A 243 26.96 10.32 -12.07
N ASP A 244 26.99 9.72 -13.29
CA ASP A 244 26.36 8.43 -13.51
C ASP A 244 27.18 7.31 -12.86
N TYR A 245 26.44 6.34 -12.28
CA TYR A 245 27.06 5.15 -11.68
C TYR A 245 27.89 4.38 -12.70
N ASP A 246 29.15 4.12 -12.37
CA ASP A 246 30.08 3.29 -13.13
C ASP A 246 30.44 2.05 -12.29
N ILE A 247 29.99 0.88 -12.71
CA ILE A 247 30.21 -0.39 -12.01
C ILE A 247 31.72 -0.74 -11.83
N ALA A 248 32.61 -0.17 -12.65
CA ALA A 248 34.04 -0.42 -12.54
C ALA A 248 34.73 0.46 -11.50
N LYS A 249 34.08 1.52 -11.02
CA LYS A 249 34.68 2.55 -10.17
C LYS A 249 33.92 2.83 -8.88
N ASP A 250 32.58 2.72 -8.93
CA ASP A 250 31.74 3.18 -7.85
C ASP A 250 31.30 2.03 -6.95
N ASN A 251 31.20 2.32 -5.65
CA ASN A 251 30.53 1.45 -4.70
C ASN A 251 29.01 1.64 -4.78
N ALA A 252 28.26 0.58 -4.52
CA ALA A 252 26.80 0.63 -4.45
C ALA A 252 26.25 -0.33 -3.40
N ASP A 253 25.08 0.03 -2.88
CA ASP A 253 24.25 -0.88 -2.09
C ASP A 253 23.97 -2.16 -2.92
N PRO A 254 24.23 -3.36 -2.38
CA PRO A 254 24.03 -4.61 -3.11
C PRO A 254 22.60 -4.85 -3.59
N ARG A 255 21.62 -4.16 -3.01
CA ARG A 255 20.22 -4.20 -3.46
C ARG A 255 20.03 -3.64 -4.88
N LEU A 256 20.97 -2.83 -5.38
CA LEU A 256 21.00 -2.40 -6.78
C LEU A 256 20.90 -3.60 -7.73
N PHE A 257 21.73 -4.62 -7.49
CA PHE A 257 21.82 -5.81 -8.34
C PHE A 257 20.61 -6.73 -8.26
N LEU A 258 19.77 -6.58 -7.23
CA LEU A 258 18.50 -7.27 -7.08
C LEU A 258 17.33 -6.49 -7.67
N THR A 259 17.48 -5.18 -7.81
CA THR A 259 16.42 -4.26 -8.22
C THR A 259 16.48 -3.91 -9.70
N VAL A 260 17.68 -3.80 -10.25
CA VAL A 260 17.94 -3.31 -11.61
C VAL A 260 18.70 -4.34 -12.42
N GLY A 261 18.12 -4.75 -13.57
CA GLY A 261 18.83 -5.50 -14.59
C GLY A 261 19.80 -4.58 -15.36
N MET A 262 21.10 -4.79 -15.20
CA MET A 262 22.13 -3.95 -15.80
C MET A 262 22.88 -4.70 -16.90
N PRO A 263 23.26 -4.02 -18.02
CA PRO A 263 24.04 -4.63 -19.07
C PRO A 263 25.36 -5.21 -18.55
N GLY A 264 25.68 -6.41 -19.00
CA GLY A 264 26.93 -7.09 -18.62
C GLY A 264 26.91 -7.84 -17.29
N LEU A 265 25.81 -7.75 -16.53
CA LEU A 265 25.61 -8.51 -15.30
C LEU A 265 24.68 -9.70 -15.51
N PRO A 266 24.83 -10.77 -14.70
CA PRO A 266 23.88 -11.87 -14.72
C PRO A 266 22.47 -11.36 -14.39
N TYR A 267 21.48 -11.74 -15.21
CA TYR A 267 20.09 -11.52 -14.91
C TYR A 267 19.59 -12.71 -14.08
N MET A 268 19.03 -12.45 -12.90
CA MET A 268 18.77 -13.50 -11.90
C MET A 268 17.86 -14.65 -12.35
N PHE A 269 17.05 -14.43 -13.35
CA PHE A 269 16.13 -15.43 -13.89
C PHE A 269 16.61 -16.05 -15.19
N ASN A 270 17.81 -15.74 -15.62
CA ASN A 270 18.43 -16.40 -16.75
C ASN A 270 19.01 -17.75 -16.24
N LYS A 271 18.21 -18.79 -16.36
CA LYS A 271 18.68 -20.17 -16.15
C LYS A 271 19.34 -20.65 -17.41
#